data_7564afc63c1f144fb6a0065f5c589c19
#
_entry.id   7564afc63c1f144fb6a0065f5c589c19
#
_cell.length_a   1.000
_cell.length_b   1.000
_cell.length_c   1.000
_cell.angle_alpha   90.00
_cell.angle_beta   90.00
_cell.angle_gamma   90.00
#
_symmetry.space_group_name_H-M   'P 1'
#
loop_
_entity.id
_entity.type
_entity.pdbx_description
1 polymer ?
#
loop_
_entity_poly.entity_id
_entity_poly.type
_entity_poly.pdbx_seq_one_letter_code
_entity_poly.pdbx_strand_id
1 'polypeptide(L)'
;MSREPGRIMALDVGGRRIGVALSDPTRVLASPLTTLRAEPRPRAIGQIAELVTQHEVAEVVVGLPLTLSGEIGPQAKLVQAFVEELRAALAVPLHMFDERLTSVAAERLMQELGIKPERRRERIDEVAASIILQDFLDSRRAGS
;
A
#
# COMPACT_ATOMS: atom_id res chain seq x y z
N MET A 1 3.70 -31.07 -0.52
CA MET A 1 4.59 -30.02 -1.05
C MET A 1 4.18 -28.68 -0.48
N SER A 2 5.08 -28.05 0.24
CA SER A 2 4.77 -26.73 0.77
C SER A 2 4.95 -25.69 -0.33
N ARG A 3 3.97 -24.83 -0.46
CA ARG A 3 4.10 -23.66 -1.33
C ARG A 3 4.63 -22.51 -0.52
N GLU A 4 5.55 -21.80 -1.09
CA GLU A 4 5.94 -20.55 -0.49
C GLU A 4 4.73 -19.61 -0.48
N PRO A 5 4.50 -18.89 0.61
CA PRO A 5 3.45 -17.88 0.61
C PRO A 5 3.76 -16.85 -0.48
N GLY A 6 2.77 -16.43 -1.20
CA GLY A 6 2.94 -15.38 -2.19
C GLY A 6 3.28 -14.05 -1.52
N ARG A 7 3.65 -13.07 -2.33
CA ARG A 7 3.95 -11.73 -1.85
C ARG A 7 2.69 -11.02 -1.35
N ILE A 8 2.88 -10.07 -0.47
CA ILE A 8 1.80 -9.16 -0.06
C ILE A 8 2.09 -7.82 -0.73
N MET A 9 1.04 -7.22 -1.29
CA MET A 9 1.13 -5.89 -1.88
C MET A 9 0.40 -4.90 -0.99
N ALA A 10 0.98 -3.73 -0.80
CA ALA A 10 0.31 -2.64 -0.08
C ALA A 10 0.02 -1.48 -1.02
N LEU A 11 -1.09 -0.82 -0.78
CA LEU A 11 -1.50 0.36 -1.54
C LEU A 11 -1.73 1.53 -0.59
N ASP A 12 -1.20 2.68 -0.98
CA ASP A 12 -1.49 3.96 -0.34
C ASP A 12 -2.33 4.76 -1.32
N VAL A 13 -3.64 4.80 -1.09
CA VAL A 13 -4.60 5.38 -2.05
C VAL A 13 -4.81 6.86 -1.76
N GLY A 14 -4.34 7.72 -2.67
CA GLY A 14 -4.61 9.16 -2.62
C GLY A 14 -5.63 9.56 -3.66
N GLY A 15 -5.98 10.85 -3.67
CA GLY A 15 -6.92 11.39 -4.65
C GLY A 15 -6.38 11.44 -6.06
N ARG A 16 -5.06 11.58 -6.22
CA ARG A 16 -4.40 11.70 -7.51
C ARG A 16 -3.47 10.56 -7.82
N ARG A 17 -2.85 9.96 -6.80
CA ARG A 17 -1.83 8.94 -6.97
C ARG A 17 -2.07 7.79 -6.01
N ILE A 18 -1.61 6.61 -6.41
CA ILE A 18 -1.66 5.42 -5.59
C ILE A 18 -0.23 4.89 -5.49
N GLY A 19 0.32 4.87 -4.28
CA GLY A 19 1.61 4.27 -4.02
C GLY A 19 1.47 2.76 -3.89
N VAL A 20 2.44 2.02 -4.44
CA VAL A 20 2.43 0.56 -4.42
C VAL A 20 3.73 0.05 -3.84
N ALA A 21 3.63 -0.88 -2.91
CA ALA A 21 4.78 -1.57 -2.32
C ALA A 21 4.56 -3.07 -2.39
N LEU A 22 5.67 -3.81 -2.28
CA LEU A 22 5.63 -5.25 -2.45
C LEU A 22 6.53 -5.90 -1.41
N SER A 23 6.08 -7.00 -0.80
CA SER A 23 6.92 -7.76 0.12
C SER A 23 7.76 -8.77 -0.65
N ASP A 24 8.81 -9.28 0.01
CA ASP A 24 9.48 -10.48 -0.47
C ASP A 24 8.56 -11.70 -0.31
N PRO A 25 8.88 -12.83 -0.96
CA PRO A 25 8.03 -14.03 -0.85
C PRO A 25 7.88 -14.56 0.57
N THR A 26 8.85 -14.32 1.45
CA THR A 26 8.78 -14.77 2.84
C THR A 26 8.00 -13.82 3.73
N ARG A 27 7.55 -12.69 3.20
CA ARG A 27 6.75 -11.69 3.93
C ARG A 27 7.45 -11.07 5.13
N VAL A 28 8.74 -10.81 4.98
CA VAL A 28 9.55 -10.21 6.05
C VAL A 28 9.84 -8.73 5.78
N LEU A 29 10.18 -8.40 4.55
CA LEU A 29 10.58 -7.04 4.17
C LEU A 29 9.68 -6.44 3.11
N ALA A 30 9.38 -5.16 3.28
CA ALA A 30 8.61 -4.39 2.31
C ALA A 30 9.53 -3.48 1.51
N SER A 31 9.24 -3.33 0.22
CA SER A 31 9.98 -2.43 -0.67
C SER A 31 9.01 -1.60 -1.50
N PRO A 32 9.33 -0.33 -1.76
CA PRO A 32 8.52 0.47 -2.70
C PRO A 32 8.59 -0.14 -4.09
N LEU A 33 7.46 -0.16 -4.80
CA LEU A 33 7.43 -0.70 -6.17
C LEU A 33 7.22 0.38 -7.20
N THR A 34 6.09 1.09 -7.13
CA THR A 34 5.76 2.11 -8.13
C THR A 34 4.65 3.03 -7.60
N THR A 35 4.38 4.07 -8.36
CA THR A 35 3.25 4.96 -8.10
C THR A 35 2.39 5.01 -9.35
N LEU A 36 1.08 4.83 -9.18
CA LEU A 36 0.12 4.85 -10.27
C LEU A 36 -0.73 6.11 -10.19
N ARG A 37 -1.32 6.50 -11.32
CA ARG A 37 -2.33 7.54 -11.32
C ARG A 37 -3.64 6.95 -10.82
N ALA A 38 -4.32 7.68 -9.91
CA ALA A 38 -5.58 7.22 -9.36
C ALA A 38 -6.75 7.38 -10.35
N GLU A 39 -6.63 8.31 -11.28
CA GLU A 39 -7.67 8.59 -12.28
C GLU A 39 -7.19 8.31 -13.70
N PRO A 40 -7.99 7.77 -14.56
CA PRO A 40 -9.35 7.27 -14.29
C PRO A 40 -9.32 5.97 -13.45
N ARG A 41 -10.28 5.83 -12.57
CA ARG A 41 -10.31 4.73 -11.61
C ARG A 41 -10.28 3.34 -12.26
N PRO A 42 -11.07 3.06 -13.32
CA PRO A 42 -11.01 1.74 -13.95
C PRO A 42 -9.62 1.36 -14.45
N ARG A 43 -8.87 2.35 -14.96
CA ARG A 43 -7.50 2.10 -15.41
C ARG A 43 -6.57 1.78 -14.24
N ALA A 44 -6.71 2.53 -13.15
CA ALA A 44 -5.90 2.27 -11.95
C ALA A 44 -6.15 0.87 -11.41
N ILE A 45 -7.42 0.47 -11.32
CA ILE A 45 -7.80 -0.86 -10.85
C ILE A 45 -7.24 -1.94 -11.76
N GLY A 46 -7.30 -1.74 -13.08
CA GLY A 46 -6.73 -2.66 -14.05
C GLY A 46 -5.22 -2.82 -13.90
N GLN A 47 -4.52 -1.71 -13.67
CA GLN A 47 -3.08 -1.73 -13.45
C GLN A 47 -2.72 -2.48 -12.17
N ILE A 48 -3.49 -2.30 -11.11
CA ILE A 48 -3.26 -3.02 -9.85
C ILE A 48 -3.48 -4.52 -10.07
N ALA A 49 -4.55 -4.90 -10.78
CA ALA A 49 -4.83 -6.30 -11.07
C ALA A 49 -3.68 -6.95 -11.88
N GLU A 50 -3.12 -6.22 -12.83
CA GLU A 50 -1.97 -6.69 -13.60
C GLU A 50 -0.75 -6.91 -12.71
N LEU A 51 -0.47 -5.97 -11.81
CA LEU A 51 0.65 -6.09 -10.88
C LEU A 51 0.47 -7.29 -9.94
N VAL A 52 -0.75 -7.53 -9.49
CA VAL A 52 -1.08 -8.69 -8.63
C VAL A 52 -0.71 -9.99 -9.35
N THR A 53 -1.09 -10.11 -10.62
CA THR A 53 -0.77 -11.29 -11.41
C THR A 53 0.72 -11.38 -11.72
N GLN A 54 1.32 -10.28 -12.14
CA GLN A 54 2.72 -10.23 -12.56
C GLN A 54 3.67 -10.61 -11.43
N HIS A 55 3.38 -10.16 -10.21
CA HIS A 55 4.25 -10.38 -9.05
C HIS A 55 3.80 -11.54 -8.16
N GLU A 56 2.81 -12.30 -8.60
CA GLU A 56 2.28 -13.45 -7.84
C GLU A 56 1.85 -13.04 -6.43
N VAL A 57 1.11 -11.95 -6.34
CA VAL A 57 0.62 -11.43 -5.08
C VAL A 57 -0.48 -12.32 -4.53
N ALA A 58 -0.38 -12.70 -3.27
CA ALA A 58 -1.36 -13.56 -2.61
C ALA A 58 -2.39 -12.77 -1.79
N GLU A 59 -2.02 -11.58 -1.34
CA GLU A 59 -2.90 -10.72 -0.55
C GLU A 59 -2.57 -9.26 -0.82
N VAL A 60 -3.59 -8.40 -0.69
CA VAL A 60 -3.42 -6.97 -0.83
C VAL A 60 -3.84 -6.30 0.46
N VAL A 61 -3.05 -5.34 0.94
CA VAL A 61 -3.42 -4.51 2.09
C VAL A 61 -3.51 -3.06 1.65
N VAL A 62 -4.54 -2.37 2.10
CA VAL A 62 -4.74 -0.95 1.78
C VAL A 62 -4.74 -0.17 3.08
N GLY A 63 -3.90 0.87 3.16
CA GLY A 63 -3.86 1.74 4.32
C GLY A 63 -5.14 2.55 4.43
N LEU A 64 -5.75 2.53 5.60
CA LEU A 64 -6.95 3.32 5.87
C LEU A 64 -6.54 4.55 6.69
N PRO A 65 -6.57 5.76 6.10
CA PRO A 65 -6.07 6.96 6.76
C PRO A 65 -7.13 7.55 7.70
N LEU A 66 -7.24 6.99 8.88
CA LEU A 66 -8.12 7.53 9.91
C LEU A 66 -7.59 8.87 10.42
N THR A 67 -8.46 9.67 11.00
CA THR A 67 -8.03 10.89 11.69
C THR A 67 -7.24 10.51 12.94
N LEU A 68 -6.53 11.46 13.53
CA LEU A 68 -5.73 11.18 14.72
C LEU A 68 -6.57 10.67 15.89
N SER A 69 -7.85 11.01 15.92
CA SER A 69 -8.79 10.50 16.93
C SER A 69 -9.34 9.12 16.60
N GLY A 70 -8.97 8.55 15.45
CA GLY A 70 -9.45 7.25 15.03
C GLY A 70 -10.77 7.26 14.25
N GLU A 71 -11.23 8.42 13.84
CA GLU A 71 -12.49 8.56 13.12
C GLU A 71 -12.32 8.41 11.60
N ILE A 72 -13.41 8.00 10.93
CA ILE A 72 -13.44 7.90 9.48
C ILE A 72 -13.76 9.29 8.90
N GLY A 73 -12.74 9.97 8.39
CA GLY A 73 -12.89 11.25 7.72
C GLY A 73 -13.10 11.10 6.22
N PRO A 74 -13.12 12.22 5.47
CA PRO A 74 -13.34 12.19 4.01
C PRO A 74 -12.32 11.34 3.26
N GLN A 75 -11.06 11.36 3.66
CA GLN A 75 -10.02 10.57 2.99
C GLN A 75 -10.26 9.08 3.19
N ALA A 76 -10.63 8.66 4.40
CA ALA A 76 -10.92 7.27 4.66
C ALA A 76 -12.14 6.79 3.88
N LYS A 77 -13.15 7.64 3.72
CA LYS A 77 -14.33 7.30 2.91
C LYS A 77 -13.96 7.08 1.46
N LEU A 78 -13.06 7.91 0.92
CA LEU A 78 -12.58 7.77 -0.45
C LEU A 78 -11.88 6.43 -0.63
N VAL A 79 -11.03 6.05 0.34
CA VAL A 79 -10.32 4.78 0.31
C VAL A 79 -11.30 3.61 0.39
N GLN A 80 -12.29 3.69 1.27
CA GLN A 80 -13.30 2.62 1.39
C GLN A 80 -14.06 2.40 0.08
N ALA A 81 -14.44 3.49 -0.60
CA ALA A 81 -15.13 3.39 -1.89
C ALA A 81 -14.23 2.75 -2.94
N PHE A 82 -12.96 3.13 -2.98
CA PHE A 82 -12.00 2.54 -3.90
C PHE A 82 -11.82 1.05 -3.63
N VAL A 83 -11.70 0.67 -2.36
CA VAL A 83 -11.51 -0.71 -1.93
C VAL A 83 -12.66 -1.61 -2.40
N GLU A 84 -13.91 -1.11 -2.31
CA GLU A 84 -15.06 -1.91 -2.75
C GLU A 84 -14.98 -2.26 -4.23
N GLU A 85 -14.59 -1.29 -5.07
CA GLU A 85 -14.42 -1.55 -6.50
C GLU A 85 -13.23 -2.45 -6.78
N LEU A 86 -12.13 -2.22 -6.05
CA LEU A 86 -10.92 -3.03 -6.21
C LEU A 86 -11.18 -4.48 -5.80
N ARG A 87 -11.88 -4.67 -4.69
CA ARG A 87 -12.21 -6.01 -4.19
C ARG A 87 -12.95 -6.84 -5.22
N ALA A 88 -13.85 -6.20 -5.97
CA ALA A 88 -14.61 -6.88 -7.02
C ALA A 88 -13.73 -7.29 -8.21
N ALA A 89 -12.60 -6.61 -8.40
CA ALA A 89 -11.70 -6.84 -9.53
C ALA A 89 -10.56 -7.80 -9.24
N LEU A 90 -10.29 -8.08 -7.96
CA LEU A 90 -9.18 -8.93 -7.57
C LEU A 90 -9.64 -10.33 -7.15
N ALA A 91 -8.81 -11.32 -7.47
CA ALA A 91 -9.05 -12.71 -7.06
C ALA A 91 -8.43 -13.05 -5.70
N VAL A 92 -7.67 -12.12 -5.12
CA VAL A 92 -6.97 -12.35 -3.85
C VAL A 92 -7.63 -11.57 -2.72
N PRO A 93 -7.45 -12.00 -1.45
CA PRO A 93 -8.00 -11.27 -0.31
C PRO A 93 -7.44 -9.85 -0.22
N LEU A 94 -8.30 -8.94 0.23
CA LEU A 94 -7.93 -7.55 0.43
C LEU A 94 -8.28 -7.15 1.86
N HIS A 95 -7.30 -6.55 2.54
CA HIS A 95 -7.46 -6.11 3.93
C HIS A 95 -7.26 -4.60 4.02
N MET A 96 -7.94 -3.96 4.95
CA MET A 96 -7.67 -2.56 5.29
C MET A 96 -6.90 -2.53 6.61
N PHE A 97 -5.92 -1.64 6.69
CA PHE A 97 -5.04 -1.51 7.84
C PHE A 97 -5.02 -0.05 8.31
N ASP A 98 -5.30 0.17 9.60
CA ASP A 98 -5.30 1.51 10.18
C ASP A 98 -3.90 2.11 10.08
N GLU A 99 -3.80 3.23 9.39
CA GLU A 99 -2.53 3.89 9.15
C GLU A 99 -2.64 5.38 9.38
N ARG A 100 -1.77 5.92 10.22
CA ARG A 100 -1.74 7.34 10.58
C ARG A 100 -0.33 7.86 10.47
N LEU A 101 -0.19 9.13 10.04
CA LEU A 101 1.10 9.80 9.95
C LEU A 101 2.13 9.10 9.04
N THR A 102 1.66 8.27 8.12
CA THR A 102 2.54 7.53 7.21
C THR A 102 3.38 8.46 6.34
N SER A 103 2.82 9.58 5.89
CA SER A 103 3.56 10.54 5.06
C SER A 103 4.74 11.15 5.81
N VAL A 104 4.57 11.45 7.10
CA VAL A 104 5.65 11.97 7.95
C VAL A 104 6.76 10.93 8.09
N ALA A 105 6.37 9.67 8.36
CA ALA A 105 7.33 8.57 8.46
C ALA A 105 8.05 8.35 7.13
N ALA A 106 7.33 8.45 6.00
CA ALA A 106 7.92 8.30 4.68
C ALA A 106 8.97 9.37 4.40
N GLU A 107 8.68 10.62 4.74
CA GLU A 107 9.64 11.71 4.57
C GLU A 107 10.90 11.50 5.40
N ARG A 108 10.73 11.06 6.65
CA ARG A 108 11.84 10.77 7.53
C ARG A 108 12.70 9.64 6.97
N LEU A 109 12.07 8.59 6.48
CA LEU A 109 12.78 7.46 5.89
C LEU A 109 13.58 7.89 4.66
N MET A 110 12.98 8.71 3.79
CA MET A 110 13.69 9.20 2.60
C MET A 110 14.89 10.07 2.98
N GLN A 111 14.79 10.84 4.06
CA GLN A 111 15.91 11.60 4.59
C GLN A 111 17.05 10.67 5.00
N GLU A 112 16.72 9.61 5.74
CA GLU A 112 17.70 8.63 6.20
C GLU A 112 18.37 7.89 5.05
N LEU A 113 17.63 7.66 3.97
CA LEU A 113 18.15 7.00 2.77
C LEU A 113 18.94 7.96 1.86
N GLY A 114 19.00 9.24 2.21
CA GLY A 114 19.74 10.22 1.44
C GLY A 114 19.06 10.66 0.15
N ILE A 115 17.75 10.46 0.02
CA ILE A 115 17.02 10.89 -1.17
C ILE A 115 16.93 12.43 -1.17
N LYS A 116 17.33 13.02 -2.29
CA LYS A 116 17.34 14.47 -2.43
C LYS A 116 15.93 15.06 -2.33
N PRO A 117 15.76 16.23 -1.72
CA PRO A 117 14.44 16.85 -1.55
C PRO A 117 13.61 16.94 -2.82
N GLU A 118 14.24 17.25 -3.96
CA GLU A 118 13.53 17.38 -5.23
C GLU A 118 12.99 16.05 -5.76
N ARG A 119 13.50 14.93 -5.24
CA ARG A 119 13.02 13.60 -5.63
C ARG A 119 12.06 12.97 -4.63
N ARG A 120 12.00 13.51 -3.42
CA ARG A 120 11.11 12.95 -2.38
C ARG A 120 9.66 12.98 -2.77
N ARG A 121 9.22 14.05 -3.45
CA ARG A 121 7.84 14.21 -3.88
C ARG A 121 7.43 13.12 -4.88
N GLU A 122 8.36 12.69 -5.73
CA GLU A 122 8.09 11.66 -6.73
C GLU A 122 7.93 10.27 -6.12
N ARG A 123 8.59 10.03 -5.00
CA ARG A 123 8.64 8.71 -4.39
C ARG A 123 7.83 8.58 -3.10
N ILE A 124 7.27 9.69 -2.62
CA ILE A 124 6.60 9.69 -1.30
C ILE A 124 5.47 8.64 -1.22
N ASP A 125 4.71 8.48 -2.30
CA ASP A 125 3.56 7.57 -2.29
C ASP A 125 3.99 6.11 -2.20
N GLU A 126 4.98 5.70 -2.99
CA GLU A 126 5.45 4.31 -2.96
C GLU A 126 6.23 4.01 -1.67
N VAL A 127 6.94 5.01 -1.11
CA VAL A 127 7.60 4.85 0.18
C VAL A 127 6.57 4.77 1.30
N ALA A 128 5.52 5.60 1.25
CA ALA A 128 4.42 5.51 2.20
C ALA A 128 3.76 4.13 2.16
N ALA A 129 3.54 3.59 0.97
CA ALA A 129 3.00 2.24 0.82
C ALA A 129 3.92 1.18 1.44
N SER A 130 5.25 1.34 1.31
CA SER A 130 6.20 0.40 1.90
C SER A 130 6.17 0.44 3.43
N ILE A 131 5.91 1.61 4.01
CA ILE A 131 5.79 1.75 5.47
C ILE A 131 4.51 1.07 5.95
N ILE A 132 3.41 1.29 5.25
CA ILE A 132 2.15 0.59 5.55
C ILE A 132 2.37 -0.91 5.53
N LEU A 133 3.03 -1.40 4.49
CA LEU A 133 3.28 -2.82 4.35
C LEU A 133 4.17 -3.37 5.45
N GLN A 134 5.25 -2.67 5.77
CA GLN A 134 6.15 -3.13 6.82
C GLN A 134 5.44 -3.18 8.17
N ASP A 135 4.65 -2.17 8.49
CA ASP A 135 3.86 -2.16 9.72
C ASP A 135 2.87 -3.32 9.77
N PHE A 136 2.23 -3.61 8.64
CA PHE A 136 1.30 -4.72 8.53
C PHE A 136 2.00 -6.07 8.75
N LEU A 137 3.15 -6.26 8.11
CA LEU A 137 3.94 -7.48 8.26
C LEU A 137 4.40 -7.68 9.70
N ASP A 138 4.92 -6.61 10.31
CA ASP A 138 5.39 -6.66 11.69
C ASP A 138 4.26 -6.92 12.67
N SER A 139 3.10 -6.31 12.42
CA SER A 139 1.91 -6.51 13.23
C SER A 139 1.45 -7.96 13.21
N ARG A 140 1.47 -8.61 12.04
CA ARG A 140 1.10 -10.02 11.93
C ARG A 140 2.05 -10.93 12.70
N ARG A 141 3.35 -10.67 12.62
CA ARG A 141 4.33 -11.47 13.33
C ARG A 141 4.17 -11.31 14.83
N ALA A 142 3.91 -10.11 15.30
CA ALA A 142 3.73 -9.85 16.73
C ALA A 142 2.43 -10.47 17.25
N GLY A 143 1.42 -10.58 16.42
CA GLY A 143 0.12 -11.13 16.81
C GLY A 143 -0.01 -12.64 16.74
N SER A 144 1.02 -13.33 16.21
CA SER A 144 0.96 -14.80 16.04
C SER A 144 1.66 -15.58 17.17
#